data_150e8a336cab80e7daaf55cf46f8f174
#
_entry.id   150e8a336cab80e7daaf55cf46f8f174
#
_cell.length_a   1.000
_cell.length_b   1.000
_cell.length_c   1.000
_cell.angle_alpha   90.00
_cell.angle_beta   90.00
_cell.angle_gamma   90.00
#
_symmetry.space_group_name_H-M   'P 1'
#
loop_
_entity.id
_entity.type
_entity.pdbx_description
1 polymer ?
#
loop_
_entity_poly.entity_id
_entity_poly.type
_entity_poly.pdbx_seq_one_letter_code
_entity_poly.pdbx_strand_id
1 'polypeptide(L)'
;LGELGECLQQHQIIAHNAKFDLLWLRHKCGLRLDNVFCTLTAARLLSNGKRELRNGLYACWERFLGVDPGTDHGKSDWGGMFLTEDQLEYAALDVLHLHQLMNKQLEAIKAEQLQTVLDLENRLIPVVVEMENCGFGINKERLLGVIADYSTQLKEALGRFNGAFGEEINPNSPKQLKEALAEKGLKLANTSEQTLKEEDQPLTTCILNYRSAKKQ
;
A
#
# COMPACT_ATOMS: atom_id res chain seq x y z
N LEU A 1 -10.24 -26.55 -6.76
CA LEU A 1 -11.34 -26.18 -5.86
C LEU A 1 -12.62 -26.97 -6.12
N GLY A 2 -12.82 -27.61 -7.31
CA GLY A 2 -13.96 -28.46 -7.59
C GLY A 2 -15.31 -27.86 -7.15
N GLU A 3 -16.10 -28.64 -6.42
CA GLU A 3 -17.42 -28.27 -5.92
C GLU A 3 -17.44 -26.93 -5.14
N LEU A 4 -16.39 -26.65 -4.36
CA LEU A 4 -16.29 -25.36 -3.65
C LEU A 4 -16.20 -24.18 -4.63
N GLY A 5 -15.48 -24.33 -5.73
CA GLY A 5 -15.37 -23.29 -6.77
C GLY A 5 -16.74 -23.01 -7.42
N GLU A 6 -17.49 -24.06 -7.73
CA GLU A 6 -18.84 -23.93 -8.28
C GLU A 6 -19.79 -23.26 -7.28
N CYS A 7 -19.71 -23.64 -6.01
CA CYS A 7 -20.49 -23.01 -4.94
C CYS A 7 -20.20 -21.50 -4.84
N LEU A 8 -18.91 -21.10 -4.84
CA LEU A 8 -18.52 -19.69 -4.76
C LEU A 8 -19.03 -18.87 -5.96
N GLN A 9 -19.08 -19.47 -7.17
CA GLN A 9 -19.60 -18.79 -8.36
C GLN A 9 -21.10 -18.57 -8.35
N GLN A 10 -21.85 -19.41 -7.64
CA GLN A 10 -23.32 -19.35 -7.56
C GLN A 10 -23.82 -18.41 -6.46
N HIS A 11 -22.97 -17.99 -5.54
CA HIS A 11 -23.35 -17.18 -4.38
C HIS A 11 -22.72 -15.80 -4.39
N GLN A 12 -23.30 -14.88 -3.62
CA GLN A 12 -22.66 -13.60 -3.35
C GLN A 12 -21.51 -13.78 -2.38
N ILE A 13 -20.35 -13.27 -2.75
CA ILE A 13 -19.15 -13.27 -1.90
C ILE A 13 -19.12 -12.01 -1.05
N ILE A 14 -19.10 -12.16 0.26
CA ILE A 14 -18.91 -11.05 1.20
C ILE A 14 -17.47 -11.11 1.73
N ALA A 15 -16.70 -10.07 1.50
CA ALA A 15 -15.32 -10.00 1.99
C ALA A 15 -14.95 -8.58 2.42
N HIS A 16 -13.93 -8.47 3.28
CA HIS A 16 -13.35 -7.19 3.64
C HIS A 16 -12.05 -6.99 2.84
N ASN A 17 -12.00 -6.00 1.95
CA ASN A 17 -10.96 -5.85 0.92
C ASN A 17 -11.01 -6.95 -0.16
N ALA A 18 -12.21 -7.25 -0.63
CA ALA A 18 -12.53 -8.34 -1.56
C ALA A 18 -11.60 -8.44 -2.78
N LYS A 19 -11.08 -7.32 -3.27
CA LYS A 19 -10.12 -7.32 -4.39
C LYS A 19 -8.91 -8.22 -4.11
N PHE A 20 -8.40 -8.24 -2.88
CA PHE A 20 -7.26 -9.07 -2.49
C PHE A 20 -7.59 -10.56 -2.62
N ASP A 21 -8.69 -10.98 -2.04
CA ASP A 21 -9.11 -12.39 -2.04
C ASP A 21 -9.45 -12.88 -3.45
N LEU A 22 -10.19 -12.05 -4.21
CA LEU A 22 -10.54 -12.37 -5.59
C LEU A 22 -9.31 -12.48 -6.50
N LEU A 23 -8.32 -11.62 -6.33
CA LEU A 23 -7.08 -11.67 -7.10
C LEU A 23 -6.31 -12.97 -6.84
N TRP A 24 -6.24 -13.42 -5.57
CA TRP A 24 -5.63 -14.70 -5.22
C TRP A 24 -6.39 -15.89 -5.81
N LEU A 25 -7.72 -15.93 -5.68
CA LEU A 25 -8.57 -16.95 -6.26
C LEU A 25 -8.45 -16.99 -7.78
N ARG A 26 -8.40 -15.82 -8.41
CA ARG A 26 -8.20 -15.69 -9.85
C ARG A 26 -6.82 -16.22 -10.29
N HIS A 27 -5.76 -15.78 -9.62
CA HIS A 27 -4.39 -16.12 -9.98
C HIS A 27 -4.04 -17.59 -9.69
N LYS A 28 -4.43 -18.12 -8.53
CA LYS A 28 -4.05 -19.46 -8.09
C LYS A 28 -5.01 -20.56 -8.55
N CYS A 29 -6.29 -20.23 -8.69
CA CYS A 29 -7.33 -21.23 -8.96
C CYS A 29 -8.03 -21.00 -10.30
N GLY A 30 -7.71 -19.94 -11.03
CA GLY A 30 -8.41 -19.57 -12.27
C GLY A 30 -9.87 -19.15 -12.04
N LEU A 31 -10.29 -18.97 -10.78
CA LEU A 31 -11.68 -18.73 -10.43
C LEU A 31 -12.04 -17.27 -10.63
N ARG A 32 -13.10 -17.00 -11.38
CA ARG A 32 -13.66 -15.67 -11.56
C ARG A 32 -14.96 -15.54 -10.76
N LEU A 33 -15.02 -14.49 -9.93
CA LEU A 33 -16.16 -14.19 -9.06
C LEU A 33 -16.64 -12.77 -9.35
N ASP A 34 -17.85 -12.65 -9.85
CA ASP A 34 -18.41 -11.37 -10.31
C ASP A 34 -19.45 -10.81 -9.32
N ASN A 35 -20.07 -11.67 -8.48
CA ASN A 35 -21.08 -11.25 -7.50
C ASN A 35 -20.43 -11.03 -6.13
N VAL A 36 -20.02 -9.81 -5.86
CA VAL A 36 -19.21 -9.47 -4.68
C VAL A 36 -19.81 -8.31 -3.92
N PHE A 37 -19.78 -8.40 -2.60
CA PHE A 37 -19.98 -7.28 -1.68
C PHE A 37 -18.71 -7.05 -0.87
N CYS A 38 -18.12 -5.87 -1.00
CA CYS A 38 -16.90 -5.49 -0.28
C CYS A 38 -17.23 -4.57 0.90
N THR A 39 -17.09 -5.08 2.12
CA THR A 39 -17.35 -4.30 3.34
C THR A 39 -16.37 -3.14 3.55
N LEU A 40 -15.14 -3.25 3.01
CA LEU A 40 -14.18 -2.13 3.00
C LEU A 40 -14.64 -0.99 2.09
N THR A 41 -15.14 -1.31 0.91
CA THR A 41 -15.67 -0.32 -0.04
C THR A 41 -16.87 0.41 0.56
N ALA A 42 -17.82 -0.31 1.15
CA ALA A 42 -18.96 0.27 1.86
C ALA A 42 -18.51 1.18 3.01
N ALA A 43 -17.51 0.74 3.81
CA ALA A 43 -16.97 1.54 4.90
C ALA A 43 -16.29 2.84 4.41
N ARG A 44 -15.56 2.78 3.30
CA ARG A 44 -14.93 3.96 2.67
C ARG A 44 -15.95 4.96 2.15
N LEU A 45 -17.01 4.51 1.51
CA LEU A 45 -18.12 5.37 1.09
C LEU A 45 -18.76 6.08 2.28
N LEU A 46 -19.08 5.34 3.35
CA LEU A 46 -19.69 5.89 4.56
C LEU A 46 -18.76 6.82 5.34
N SER A 47 -17.44 6.62 5.27
CA SER A 47 -16.48 7.52 5.90
C SER A 47 -16.27 8.81 5.12
N ASN A 48 -16.59 8.84 3.84
CA ASN A 48 -16.52 9.99 2.95
C ASN A 48 -15.20 10.79 3.10
N GLY A 49 -14.06 10.08 3.11
CA GLY A 49 -12.72 10.67 3.22
C GLY A 49 -12.33 11.21 4.61
N LYS A 50 -13.18 11.05 5.63
CA LYS A 50 -12.85 11.42 7.01
C LYS A 50 -11.72 10.51 7.52
N ARG A 51 -10.52 11.07 7.68
CA ARG A 51 -9.29 10.32 8.05
C ARG A 51 -9.33 9.74 9.46
N GLU A 52 -10.10 10.34 10.35
CA GLU A 52 -10.34 9.87 11.72
C GLU A 52 -11.14 8.55 11.76
N LEU A 53 -11.92 8.26 10.71
CA LEU A 53 -12.68 7.02 10.59
C LEU A 53 -11.85 5.94 9.92
N ARG A 54 -11.27 5.07 10.74
CA ARG A 54 -10.55 3.88 10.24
C ARG A 54 -11.52 2.93 9.57
N ASN A 55 -11.10 2.33 8.44
CA ASN A 55 -11.92 1.43 7.64
C ASN A 55 -11.38 -0.01 7.60
N GLY A 56 -10.41 -0.38 8.44
CA GLY A 56 -10.00 -1.76 8.64
C GLY A 56 -11.14 -2.61 9.24
N LEU A 57 -11.08 -3.93 9.07
CA LEU A 57 -12.14 -4.86 9.47
C LEU A 57 -12.55 -4.67 10.94
N TYR A 58 -11.61 -4.65 11.84
CA TYR A 58 -11.84 -4.51 13.28
C TYR A 58 -12.40 -3.15 13.67
N ALA A 59 -11.93 -2.07 13.04
CA ALA A 59 -12.50 -0.74 13.24
C ALA A 59 -13.95 -0.65 12.71
N CYS A 60 -14.29 -1.44 11.68
CA CYS A 60 -15.66 -1.56 11.21
C CYS A 60 -16.53 -2.36 12.19
N TRP A 61 -16.02 -3.41 12.82
CA TRP A 61 -16.76 -4.15 13.85
C TRP A 61 -17.08 -3.26 15.05
N GLU A 62 -16.09 -2.55 15.57
CA GLU A 62 -16.30 -1.58 16.66
C GLU A 62 -17.39 -0.55 16.28
N ARG A 63 -17.24 0.06 15.10
CA ARG A 63 -18.11 1.15 14.66
C ARG A 63 -19.54 0.72 14.33
N PHE A 64 -19.73 -0.40 13.65
CA PHE A 64 -21.05 -0.82 13.14
C PHE A 64 -21.72 -1.88 14.00
N LEU A 65 -20.95 -2.68 14.73
CA LEU A 65 -21.47 -3.81 15.50
C LEU A 65 -21.27 -3.65 17.01
N GLY A 66 -20.40 -2.73 17.46
CA GLY A 66 -20.03 -2.59 18.87
C GLY A 66 -19.24 -3.80 19.39
N VAL A 67 -18.59 -4.57 18.51
CA VAL A 67 -17.83 -5.78 18.85
C VAL A 67 -16.36 -5.44 19.05
N ASP A 68 -15.79 -5.83 20.19
CA ASP A 68 -14.34 -5.75 20.43
C ASP A 68 -13.65 -6.87 19.64
N PRO A 69 -12.72 -6.55 18.75
CA PRO A 69 -12.03 -7.54 17.91
C PRO A 69 -11.04 -8.43 18.68
N GLY A 70 -10.68 -8.08 19.91
CA GLY A 70 -9.67 -8.82 20.68
C GLY A 70 -8.23 -8.63 20.12
N THR A 71 -7.43 -9.72 20.15
CA THR A 71 -6.02 -9.70 19.76
C THR A 71 -5.83 -9.91 18.24
N ASP A 72 -5.02 -9.05 17.59
CA ASP A 72 -4.69 -9.17 16.16
C ASP A 72 -3.54 -10.17 15.94
N HIS A 73 -3.82 -11.30 15.31
CA HIS A 73 -2.85 -12.32 14.89
C HIS A 73 -2.43 -12.21 13.40
N GLY A 74 -2.83 -11.15 12.70
CA GLY A 74 -2.58 -10.97 11.27
C GLY A 74 -1.10 -10.92 10.86
N LYS A 75 -0.19 -10.73 11.84
CA LYS A 75 1.27 -10.69 11.62
C LYS A 75 1.98 -12.00 11.95
N SER A 76 1.26 -13.06 12.29
CA SER A 76 1.85 -14.37 12.56
C SER A 76 2.41 -15.01 11.27
N ASP A 77 3.28 -16.01 11.41
CA ASP A 77 3.82 -16.74 10.26
C ASP A 77 2.77 -17.72 9.70
N TRP A 78 2.16 -17.33 8.59
CA TRP A 78 1.18 -18.13 7.84
C TRP A 78 1.83 -19.09 6.82
N GLY A 79 3.16 -19.11 6.70
CA GLY A 79 3.90 -19.97 5.77
C GLY A 79 4.22 -21.36 6.31
N GLY A 80 3.87 -21.65 7.56
CA GLY A 80 4.10 -22.95 8.18
C GLY A 80 3.31 -24.09 7.54
N MET A 81 3.81 -25.32 7.67
CA MET A 81 3.11 -26.52 7.16
C MET A 81 1.79 -26.79 7.91
N PHE A 82 1.71 -26.41 9.16
CA PHE A 82 0.52 -26.52 10.00
C PHE A 82 0.22 -25.16 10.63
N LEU A 83 -1.06 -24.81 10.65
CA LEU A 83 -1.53 -23.61 11.35
C LEU A 83 -1.77 -23.95 12.83
N THR A 84 -1.52 -22.97 13.69
CA THR A 84 -1.84 -23.08 15.12
C THR A 84 -3.35 -22.94 15.36
N GLU A 85 -3.84 -23.37 16.53
CA GLU A 85 -5.24 -23.18 16.92
C GLU A 85 -5.60 -21.67 16.93
N ASP A 86 -4.73 -20.80 17.44
CA ASP A 86 -4.94 -19.35 17.45
C ASP A 86 -5.07 -18.77 16.02
N GLN A 87 -4.29 -19.30 15.06
CA GLN A 87 -4.40 -18.88 13.65
C GLN A 87 -5.71 -19.34 13.01
N LEU A 88 -6.15 -20.56 13.33
CA LEU A 88 -7.44 -21.09 12.85
C LEU A 88 -8.60 -20.30 13.44
N GLU A 89 -8.56 -20.00 14.74
CA GLU A 89 -9.56 -19.16 15.41
C GLU A 89 -9.59 -17.75 14.81
N TYR A 90 -8.42 -17.13 14.63
CA TYR A 90 -8.31 -15.83 13.99
C TYR A 90 -8.93 -15.82 12.59
N ALA A 91 -8.59 -16.81 11.74
CA ALA A 91 -9.14 -16.90 10.39
C ALA A 91 -10.65 -17.11 10.39
N ALA A 92 -11.19 -17.86 11.35
CA ALA A 92 -12.64 -18.04 11.52
C ALA A 92 -13.32 -16.75 11.97
N LEU A 93 -12.71 -16.02 12.90
CA LEU A 93 -13.23 -14.72 13.37
C LEU A 93 -13.29 -13.69 12.25
N ASP A 94 -12.28 -13.62 11.38
CA ASP A 94 -12.24 -12.66 10.27
C ASP A 94 -13.45 -12.74 9.33
N VAL A 95 -14.11 -13.90 9.26
CA VAL A 95 -15.31 -14.09 8.42
C VAL A 95 -16.62 -14.08 9.21
N LEU A 96 -16.58 -14.34 10.52
CA LEU A 96 -17.75 -14.57 11.37
C LEU A 96 -18.77 -13.42 11.33
N HIS A 97 -18.29 -12.18 11.37
CA HIS A 97 -19.13 -10.99 11.46
C HIS A 97 -19.40 -10.30 10.11
N LEU A 98 -18.87 -10.82 9.00
CA LEU A 98 -18.98 -10.15 7.69
C LEU A 98 -20.42 -9.94 7.23
N HIS A 99 -21.29 -10.94 7.43
CA HIS A 99 -22.70 -10.84 7.05
C HIS A 99 -23.46 -9.79 7.90
N GLN A 100 -23.19 -9.76 9.21
CA GLN A 100 -23.81 -8.76 10.09
C GLN A 100 -23.31 -7.36 9.74
N LEU A 101 -21.99 -7.22 9.48
CA LEU A 101 -21.36 -5.97 9.06
C LEU A 101 -21.98 -5.46 7.75
N MET A 102 -22.12 -6.33 6.74
CA MET A 102 -22.78 -5.99 5.48
C MET A 102 -24.18 -5.42 5.71
N ASN A 103 -24.99 -6.09 6.53
CA ASN A 103 -26.37 -5.65 6.79
C ASN A 103 -26.40 -4.24 7.43
N LYS A 104 -25.53 -4.00 8.42
CA LYS A 104 -25.44 -2.68 9.07
C LYS A 104 -24.93 -1.58 8.13
N GLN A 105 -23.98 -1.92 7.28
CA GLN A 105 -23.50 -1.00 6.26
C GLN A 105 -24.57 -0.71 5.20
N LEU A 106 -25.36 -1.70 4.77
CA LEU A 106 -26.46 -1.48 3.83
C LEU A 106 -27.56 -0.58 4.41
N GLU A 107 -27.89 -0.71 5.70
CA GLU A 107 -28.80 0.21 6.39
C GLU A 107 -28.29 1.65 6.31
N ALA A 108 -27.00 1.88 6.63
CA ALA A 108 -26.37 3.20 6.58
C ALA A 108 -26.25 3.75 5.14
N ILE A 109 -25.83 2.92 4.19
CA ILE A 109 -25.75 3.26 2.75
C ILE A 109 -27.13 3.71 2.23
N LYS A 110 -28.20 3.03 2.65
CA LYS A 110 -29.55 3.42 2.28
C LYS A 110 -29.96 4.76 2.87
N ALA A 111 -29.63 5.02 4.13
CA ALA A 111 -29.91 6.29 4.78
C ALA A 111 -29.22 7.47 4.09
N GLU A 112 -27.99 7.26 3.61
CA GLU A 112 -27.17 8.26 2.90
C GLU A 112 -27.43 8.30 1.37
N GLN A 113 -28.37 7.49 0.85
CA GLN A 113 -28.70 7.40 -0.58
C GLN A 113 -27.52 7.03 -1.49
N LEU A 114 -26.62 6.16 -1.01
CA LEU A 114 -25.36 5.79 -1.69
C LEU A 114 -25.44 4.42 -2.42
N GLN A 115 -26.61 3.80 -2.56
CA GLN A 115 -26.77 2.47 -3.15
C GLN A 115 -26.17 2.37 -4.56
N THR A 116 -26.51 3.32 -5.42
CA THR A 116 -26.03 3.32 -6.82
C THR A 116 -24.50 3.40 -6.90
N VAL A 117 -23.89 4.17 -6.00
CA VAL A 117 -22.42 4.29 -5.95
C VAL A 117 -21.81 3.00 -5.43
N LEU A 118 -22.38 2.39 -4.37
CA LEU A 118 -21.90 1.13 -3.84
C LEU A 118 -22.00 0.00 -4.88
N ASP A 119 -23.11 -0.08 -5.63
CA ASP A 119 -23.31 -1.06 -6.69
C ASP A 119 -22.26 -0.92 -7.80
N LEU A 120 -21.98 0.32 -8.21
CA LEU A 120 -20.92 0.62 -9.18
C LEU A 120 -19.55 0.17 -8.68
N GLU A 121 -19.19 0.52 -7.46
CA GLU A 121 -17.92 0.19 -6.83
C GLU A 121 -17.75 -1.33 -6.67
N ASN A 122 -18.76 -2.05 -6.22
CA ASN A 122 -18.70 -3.51 -6.10
C ASN A 122 -18.54 -4.18 -7.47
N ARG A 123 -19.22 -3.70 -8.51
CA ARG A 123 -19.08 -4.20 -9.89
C ARG A 123 -17.73 -3.88 -10.51
N LEU A 124 -17.06 -2.83 -10.05
CA LEU A 124 -15.72 -2.46 -10.51
C LEU A 124 -14.65 -3.42 -9.96
N ILE A 125 -14.85 -4.02 -8.78
CA ILE A 125 -13.85 -4.90 -8.16
C ILE A 125 -13.39 -6.04 -9.07
N PRO A 126 -14.28 -6.88 -9.66
CA PRO A 126 -13.86 -7.94 -10.58
C PRO A 126 -13.12 -7.41 -11.81
N VAL A 127 -13.48 -6.24 -12.31
CA VAL A 127 -12.81 -5.61 -13.47
C VAL A 127 -11.36 -5.25 -13.10
N VAL A 128 -11.15 -4.64 -11.93
CA VAL A 128 -9.80 -4.30 -11.44
C VAL A 128 -8.97 -5.56 -11.19
N VAL A 129 -9.60 -6.63 -10.65
CA VAL A 129 -8.94 -7.93 -10.48
C VAL A 129 -8.43 -8.48 -11.83
N GLU A 130 -9.23 -8.44 -12.88
CA GLU A 130 -8.79 -8.88 -14.22
C GLU A 130 -7.67 -7.98 -14.78
N MET A 131 -7.76 -6.66 -14.59
CA MET A 131 -6.69 -5.74 -15.00
C MET A 131 -5.37 -6.05 -14.27
N GLU A 132 -5.41 -6.24 -12.96
CA GLU A 132 -4.22 -6.56 -12.17
C GLU A 132 -3.67 -7.97 -12.48
N ASN A 133 -4.56 -8.94 -12.70
CA ASN A 133 -4.16 -10.30 -13.07
C ASN A 133 -3.53 -10.37 -14.47
N CYS A 134 -4.04 -9.60 -15.42
CA CYS A 134 -3.48 -9.46 -16.77
C CYS A 134 -2.13 -8.74 -16.75
N GLY A 135 -2.02 -7.68 -15.92
CA GLY A 135 -0.85 -6.82 -15.86
C GLY A 135 -0.63 -6.05 -17.18
N PHE A 136 0.57 -5.55 -17.33
CA PHE A 136 1.01 -4.91 -18.57
C PHE A 136 2.44 -5.32 -18.93
N GLY A 137 2.73 -5.38 -20.22
CA GLY A 137 4.05 -5.77 -20.72
C GLY A 137 5.10 -4.70 -20.47
N ILE A 138 6.26 -5.12 -19.99
CA ILE A 138 7.44 -4.26 -19.84
C ILE A 138 8.48 -4.67 -20.88
N ASN A 139 9.00 -3.71 -21.64
CA ASN A 139 10.17 -3.93 -22.48
C ASN A 139 11.41 -4.05 -21.58
N LYS A 140 11.85 -5.29 -21.36
CA LYS A 140 12.95 -5.59 -20.44
C LYS A 140 14.27 -4.95 -20.87
N GLU A 141 14.59 -4.94 -22.16
CA GLU A 141 15.84 -4.36 -22.68
C GLU A 141 15.87 -2.85 -22.43
N ARG A 142 14.75 -2.16 -22.73
CA ARG A 142 14.64 -0.73 -22.49
C ARG A 142 14.71 -0.41 -20.98
N LEU A 143 14.08 -1.22 -20.13
CA LEU A 143 14.15 -1.06 -18.66
C LEU A 143 15.59 -1.22 -18.16
N LEU A 144 16.32 -2.24 -18.63
CA LEU A 144 17.71 -2.46 -18.26
C LEU A 144 18.60 -1.31 -18.75
N GLY A 145 18.35 -0.76 -19.94
CA GLY A 145 19.02 0.44 -20.43
C GLY A 145 18.82 1.64 -19.50
N VAL A 146 17.55 1.91 -19.13
CA VAL A 146 17.22 3.01 -18.19
C VAL A 146 17.89 2.81 -16.83
N ILE A 147 17.91 1.57 -16.29
CA ILE A 147 18.60 1.26 -15.04
C ILE A 147 20.12 1.51 -15.14
N ALA A 148 20.75 1.14 -16.26
CA ALA A 148 22.17 1.35 -16.50
C ALA A 148 22.50 2.87 -16.56
N ASP A 149 21.67 3.65 -17.26
CA ASP A 149 21.81 5.11 -17.37
C ASP A 149 21.71 5.79 -16.01
N TYR A 150 20.68 5.46 -15.22
CA TYR A 150 20.53 6.02 -13.87
C TYR A 150 21.62 5.56 -12.90
N SER A 151 22.09 4.31 -13.03
CA SER A 151 23.22 3.81 -12.24
C SER A 151 24.51 4.59 -12.55
N THR A 152 24.71 4.95 -13.80
CA THR A 152 25.84 5.78 -14.23
C THR A 152 25.73 7.20 -13.68
N GLN A 153 24.56 7.83 -13.84
CA GLN A 153 24.29 9.17 -13.28
C GLN A 153 24.48 9.22 -11.76
N LEU A 154 24.03 8.18 -11.04
CA LEU A 154 24.22 8.09 -9.59
C LEU A 154 25.69 7.97 -9.21
N LYS A 155 26.47 7.14 -9.94
CA LYS A 155 27.92 6.99 -9.73
C LYS A 155 28.66 8.32 -9.96
N GLU A 156 28.31 9.02 -11.03
CA GLU A 156 28.90 10.33 -11.33
C GLU A 156 28.52 11.39 -10.28
N ALA A 157 27.26 11.40 -9.83
CA ALA A 157 26.81 12.32 -8.78
C ALA A 157 27.51 12.03 -7.45
N LEU A 158 27.70 10.73 -7.11
CA LEU A 158 28.45 10.30 -5.93
C LEU A 158 29.94 10.69 -6.06
N GLY A 159 30.55 10.50 -7.23
CA GLY A 159 31.92 10.91 -7.48
C GLY A 159 32.14 12.43 -7.30
N ARG A 160 31.22 13.25 -7.81
CA ARG A 160 31.21 14.70 -7.57
C ARG A 160 31.05 15.04 -6.09
N PHE A 161 30.15 14.33 -5.40
CA PHE A 161 29.95 14.51 -3.96
C PHE A 161 31.20 14.16 -3.17
N ASN A 162 31.82 13.00 -3.42
CA ASN A 162 33.06 12.57 -2.75
C ASN A 162 34.22 13.51 -3.02
N GLY A 163 34.33 14.05 -4.25
CA GLY A 163 35.32 15.08 -4.58
C GLY A 163 35.13 16.38 -3.81
N ALA A 164 33.89 16.73 -3.46
CA ALA A 164 33.59 17.96 -2.72
C ALA A 164 33.66 17.77 -1.19
N PHE A 165 33.29 16.60 -0.66
CA PHE A 165 33.16 16.37 0.78
C PHE A 165 34.15 15.33 1.34
N GLY A 166 34.75 14.48 0.50
CA GLY A 166 35.51 13.29 0.91
C GLY A 166 34.64 12.03 0.96
N GLU A 167 35.28 10.87 0.78
CA GLU A 167 34.58 9.55 0.76
C GLU A 167 34.05 9.11 2.13
N GLU A 168 34.57 9.70 3.20
CA GLU A 168 34.15 9.37 4.58
C GLU A 168 32.79 9.93 4.95
N ILE A 169 32.33 10.96 4.23
CA ILE A 169 31.04 11.63 4.51
C ILE A 169 29.90 10.86 3.86
N ASN A 170 28.99 10.35 4.69
CA ASN A 170 27.78 9.71 4.17
C ASN A 170 26.77 10.75 3.64
N PRO A 171 26.50 10.79 2.31
CA PRO A 171 25.60 11.76 1.69
C PRO A 171 24.14 11.64 2.16
N ASN A 172 23.80 10.52 2.84
CA ASN A 172 22.46 10.29 3.39
C ASN A 172 22.33 10.65 4.88
N SER A 173 23.43 11.07 5.53
CA SER A 173 23.43 11.47 6.94
C SER A 173 23.29 12.99 7.09
N PRO A 174 22.10 13.49 7.53
CA PRO A 174 21.92 14.94 7.74
C PRO A 174 22.93 15.53 8.74
N LYS A 175 23.33 14.74 9.74
CA LYS A 175 24.29 15.15 10.77
C LYS A 175 25.68 15.37 10.17
N GLN A 176 26.22 14.37 9.47
CA GLN A 176 27.55 14.46 8.85
C GLN A 176 27.61 15.57 7.79
N LEU A 177 26.53 15.70 6.98
CA LEU A 177 26.43 16.77 5.99
C LEU A 177 26.44 18.16 6.63
N LYS A 178 25.73 18.35 7.74
CA LYS A 178 25.71 19.62 8.44
C LYS A 178 27.09 19.97 9.01
N GLU A 179 27.77 19.00 9.60
CA GLU A 179 29.14 19.15 10.13
C GLU A 179 30.11 19.48 9.00
N ALA A 180 30.12 18.73 7.91
CA ALA A 180 31.00 18.96 6.76
C ALA A 180 30.75 20.31 6.05
N LEU A 181 29.50 20.75 5.97
CA LEU A 181 29.16 22.08 5.45
C LEU A 181 29.68 23.20 6.37
N ALA A 182 29.52 23.01 7.69
CA ALA A 182 30.01 23.99 8.68
C ALA A 182 31.55 24.13 8.65
N GLU A 183 32.29 23.02 8.50
CA GLU A 183 33.75 23.03 8.33
C GLU A 183 34.19 23.79 7.06
N LYS A 184 33.34 23.76 6.01
CA LYS A 184 33.58 24.52 4.76
C LYS A 184 33.01 25.95 4.80
N GLY A 185 32.60 26.42 5.98
CA GLY A 185 32.13 27.80 6.19
C GLY A 185 30.63 28.00 6.01
N LEU A 186 29.87 26.97 5.70
CA LEU A 186 28.43 27.05 5.47
C LEU A 186 27.63 26.52 6.69
N LYS A 187 27.17 27.42 7.54
CA LYS A 187 26.38 27.04 8.74
C LYS A 187 24.89 27.07 8.45
N LEU A 188 24.31 25.88 8.21
CA LEU A 188 22.90 25.71 7.93
C LEU A 188 22.11 25.24 9.17
N ALA A 189 20.86 25.68 9.27
CA ALA A 189 19.95 25.21 10.31
C ALA A 189 19.65 23.71 10.17
N ASN A 190 19.43 23.26 8.93
CA ASN A 190 19.20 21.87 8.54
C ASN A 190 19.68 21.62 7.11
N THR A 191 19.56 20.37 6.64
CA THR A 191 19.92 19.96 5.27
C THR A 191 18.68 19.59 4.46
N SER A 192 17.53 20.24 4.70
CA SER A 192 16.33 20.04 3.89
C SER A 192 16.54 20.53 2.46
N GLU A 193 15.78 20.01 1.52
CA GLU A 193 15.86 20.41 0.13
C GLU A 193 15.63 21.92 -0.06
N GLN A 194 14.68 22.47 0.71
CA GLN A 194 14.39 23.89 0.68
C GLN A 194 15.57 24.73 1.16
N THR A 195 16.14 24.42 2.33
CA THR A 195 17.30 25.14 2.89
C THR A 195 18.51 25.08 1.95
N LEU A 196 18.77 23.91 1.34
CA LEU A 196 19.87 23.76 0.41
C LEU A 196 19.68 24.55 -0.89
N LYS A 197 18.43 24.70 -1.37
CA LYS A 197 18.11 25.52 -2.55
C LYS A 197 18.22 27.03 -2.28
N GLU A 198 17.81 27.46 -1.08
CA GLU A 198 17.88 28.86 -0.69
C GLU A 198 19.33 29.39 -0.61
N GLU A 199 20.27 28.54 -0.22
CA GLU A 199 21.70 28.90 -0.13
C GLU A 199 22.40 28.99 -1.49
N ASP A 200 21.92 28.28 -2.51
CA ASP A 200 22.41 28.29 -3.90
C ASP A 200 23.96 28.28 -4.04
N GLN A 201 24.65 27.46 -3.25
CA GLN A 201 26.08 27.29 -3.27
C GLN A 201 26.51 26.04 -4.04
N PRO A 202 27.72 25.97 -4.63
CA PRO A 202 28.20 24.77 -5.32
C PRO A 202 28.13 23.50 -4.47
N LEU A 203 28.39 23.60 -3.17
CA LEU A 203 28.32 22.48 -2.23
C LEU A 203 26.88 22.00 -1.99
N THR A 204 25.93 22.92 -1.83
CA THR A 204 24.50 22.58 -1.65
C THR A 204 23.91 22.01 -2.92
N THR A 205 24.28 22.56 -4.08
CA THR A 205 23.91 22.03 -5.40
C THR A 205 24.45 20.61 -5.61
N CYS A 206 25.66 20.31 -5.15
CA CYS A 206 26.22 18.95 -5.22
C CYS A 206 25.41 17.94 -4.42
N ILE A 207 24.97 18.30 -3.20
CA ILE A 207 24.09 17.45 -2.37
C ILE A 207 22.73 17.24 -3.05
N LEU A 208 22.14 18.30 -3.60
CA LEU A 208 20.86 18.25 -4.29
C LEU A 208 20.91 17.33 -5.52
N ASN A 209 21.97 17.44 -6.32
CA ASN A 209 22.20 16.60 -7.50
C ASN A 209 22.34 15.13 -7.13
N TYR A 210 23.10 14.80 -6.08
CA TYR A 210 23.19 13.43 -5.59
C TYR A 210 21.83 12.89 -5.12
N ARG A 211 21.09 13.66 -4.32
CA ARG A 211 19.77 13.26 -3.84
C ARG A 211 18.76 13.07 -4.98
N SER A 212 18.82 13.94 -6.00
CA SER A 212 17.99 13.81 -7.20
C SER A 212 18.31 12.53 -7.97
N ALA A 213 19.59 12.26 -8.24
CA ALA A 213 20.02 11.04 -8.92
C ALA A 213 19.67 9.76 -8.15
N LYS A 214 19.63 9.82 -6.81
CA LYS A 214 19.26 8.68 -5.97
C LYS A 214 17.75 8.40 -5.94
N LYS A 215 16.91 9.40 -6.20
CA LYS A 215 15.43 9.24 -6.21
C LYS A 215 14.91 8.63 -7.52
N GLN A 216 15.68 8.64 -8.58
CA GLN A 216 15.35 8.06 -9.88
C GLN A 216 15.62 6.56 -9.88
#